data_7cfe8b3354aa260f2e2a6aaeed054b22
#
_entry.id   7cfe8b3354aa260f2e2a6aaeed054b22
#
_cell.length_a   1.000
_cell.length_b   1.000
_cell.length_c   1.000
_cell.angle_alpha   90.00
_cell.angle_beta   90.00
_cell.angle_gamma   90.00
#
_symmetry.space_group_name_H-M   'P 1'
#
loop_
_entity.id
_entity.type
_entity.pdbx_description
1 polymer ?
#
loop_
_entity_poly.entity_id
_entity_poly.type
_entity_poly.pdbx_seq_one_letter_code
_entity_poly.pdbx_strand_id
1 'polypeptide(L)'
;MYYNTVYHYGLEEFVEMCTECGVDGLIIPDLPYEEQGELKTALEKVSGAPILIQLVSPVSKERIPMLTKDAKGFIYCVSQMGVTGKGANFHKKIREYLLDVKKNSSVPVMMGFGIRTAKDVEPLCDIIDGAIVGSHFIKLMKENNYDTKAVKDYIQTFKKEMNI
;
A
#
# COMPACT_ATOMS: atom_id res chain seq x y z
N MET A 1 -2.10 -2.67 10.11
CA MET A 1 -2.80 -3.43 11.19
C MET A 1 -4.30 -3.38 10.96
N TYR A 2 -5.12 -4.13 11.74
CA TYR A 2 -6.57 -4.06 11.66
C TYR A 2 -7.14 -3.00 12.60
N TYR A 3 -8.25 -2.36 12.20
CA TYR A 3 -8.83 -1.24 12.93
C TYR A 3 -9.33 -1.58 14.33
N ASN A 4 -9.86 -2.78 14.53
CA ASN A 4 -10.31 -3.22 15.86
C ASN A 4 -9.20 -3.13 16.92
N THR A 5 -7.94 -3.41 16.56
CA THR A 5 -6.79 -3.28 17.46
C THR A 5 -6.56 -1.83 17.85
N VAL A 6 -6.64 -0.92 16.89
CA VAL A 6 -6.49 0.53 17.11
C VAL A 6 -7.62 1.06 17.99
N TYR A 7 -8.85 0.67 17.67
CA TYR A 7 -10.05 1.08 18.40
C TYR A 7 -10.03 0.63 19.87
N HIS A 8 -9.65 -0.63 20.14
CA HIS A 8 -9.55 -1.15 21.49
C HIS A 8 -8.40 -0.56 22.32
N TYR A 9 -7.34 -0.11 21.67
CA TYR A 9 -6.24 0.58 22.34
C TYR A 9 -6.64 1.98 22.82
N GLY A 10 -7.58 2.61 22.11
CA GLY A 10 -7.93 4.02 22.24
C GLY A 10 -7.28 4.85 21.13
N LEU A 11 -8.08 5.63 20.38
CA LEU A 11 -7.59 6.31 19.19
C LEU A 11 -6.53 7.39 19.51
N GLU A 12 -6.76 8.17 20.56
CA GLU A 12 -5.84 9.25 20.95
C GLU A 12 -4.53 8.67 21.49
N GLU A 13 -4.61 7.73 22.41
CA GLU A 13 -3.46 7.06 23.00
C GLU A 13 -2.64 6.29 21.95
N PHE A 14 -3.33 5.69 20.97
CA PHE A 14 -2.68 5.00 19.88
C PHE A 14 -1.89 5.95 18.98
N VAL A 15 -2.48 7.12 18.63
CA VAL A 15 -1.80 8.13 17.81
C VAL A 15 -0.61 8.74 18.54
N GLU A 16 -0.73 9.05 19.83
CA GLU A 16 0.37 9.53 20.66
C GLU A 16 1.51 8.51 20.69
N MET A 17 1.20 7.24 20.98
CA MET A 17 2.20 6.17 21.01
C MET A 17 2.89 5.98 19.64
N CYS A 18 2.14 6.04 18.54
CA CYS A 18 2.73 5.98 17.19
C CYS A 18 3.70 7.13 16.94
N THR A 19 3.34 8.34 17.38
CA THR A 19 4.17 9.54 17.24
C THR A 19 5.46 9.42 18.07
N GLU A 20 5.36 8.99 19.31
CA GLU A 20 6.51 8.75 20.20
C GLU A 20 7.46 7.67 19.66
N CYS A 21 6.89 6.63 19.02
CA CYS A 21 7.66 5.56 18.37
C CYS A 21 8.23 5.95 16.99
N GLY A 22 7.94 7.14 16.47
CA GLY A 22 8.42 7.60 15.18
C GLY A 22 7.77 6.84 14.00
N VAL A 23 6.50 6.48 14.11
CA VAL A 23 5.73 5.85 13.03
C VAL A 23 5.33 6.91 12.01
N ASP A 24 5.76 6.78 10.75
CA ASP A 24 5.49 7.75 9.69
C ASP A 24 4.08 7.61 9.08
N GLY A 25 3.54 6.40 9.03
CA GLY A 25 2.24 6.15 8.39
C GLY A 25 1.54 4.89 8.84
N LEU A 26 0.22 4.89 8.69
CA LEU A 26 -0.68 3.80 9.07
C LEU A 26 -1.37 3.23 7.84
N ILE A 27 -1.35 1.91 7.70
CA ILE A 27 -2.13 1.15 6.73
C ILE A 27 -3.15 0.32 7.51
N ILE A 28 -4.44 0.63 7.35
CA ILE A 28 -5.57 -0.01 8.04
C ILE A 28 -6.56 -0.52 6.98
N PRO A 29 -6.40 -1.77 6.51
CA PRO A 29 -7.12 -2.26 5.34
C PRO A 29 -8.64 -2.44 5.53
N ASP A 30 -9.07 -2.56 6.75
CA ASP A 30 -10.47 -2.80 7.16
C ASP A 30 -11.19 -1.52 7.63
N LEU A 31 -10.57 -0.34 7.48
CA LEU A 31 -11.20 0.95 7.80
C LEU A 31 -11.70 1.64 6.52
N PRO A 32 -13.01 1.59 6.21
CA PRO A 32 -13.58 2.28 5.06
C PRO A 32 -13.38 3.79 5.15
N TYR A 33 -13.27 4.45 4.01
CA TYR A 33 -13.04 5.90 3.94
C TYR A 33 -14.10 6.69 4.73
N GLU A 34 -15.35 6.28 4.67
CA GLU A 34 -16.49 6.91 5.34
C GLU A 34 -16.42 6.82 6.87
N GLU A 35 -15.69 5.83 7.40
CA GLU A 35 -15.52 5.58 8.83
C GLU A 35 -14.21 6.14 9.40
N GLN A 36 -13.38 6.78 8.57
CA GLN A 36 -12.09 7.33 8.99
C GLN A 36 -12.18 8.59 9.86
N GLY A 37 -13.38 9.17 10.04
CA GLY A 37 -13.56 10.48 10.67
C GLY A 37 -12.97 10.59 12.08
N GLU A 38 -13.25 9.61 12.95
CA GLU A 38 -12.76 9.61 14.33
C GLU A 38 -11.23 9.50 14.38
N LEU A 39 -10.65 8.56 13.62
CA LEU A 39 -9.20 8.41 13.56
C LEU A 39 -8.52 9.65 12.96
N LYS A 40 -9.07 10.25 11.90
CA LYS A 40 -8.54 11.50 11.32
C LYS A 40 -8.55 12.63 12.33
N THR A 41 -9.61 12.76 13.11
CA THR A 41 -9.71 13.75 14.19
C THR A 41 -8.63 13.52 15.26
N ALA A 42 -8.35 12.28 15.65
CA ALA A 42 -7.27 11.97 16.58
C ALA A 42 -5.89 12.31 15.99
N LEU A 43 -5.65 11.96 14.72
CA LEU A 43 -4.40 12.29 14.01
C LEU A 43 -4.16 13.82 13.90
N GLU A 44 -5.21 14.61 13.70
CA GLU A 44 -5.11 16.07 13.58
C GLU A 44 -4.76 16.77 14.90
N LYS A 45 -5.05 16.16 16.04
CA LYS A 45 -4.75 16.71 17.37
C LYS A 45 -3.27 16.62 17.75
N VAL A 46 -2.52 15.70 17.15
CA VAL A 46 -1.14 15.41 17.53
C VAL A 46 -0.17 15.92 16.47
N SER A 47 0.73 16.81 16.86
CA SER A 47 1.78 17.30 15.94
C SER A 47 2.79 16.18 15.65
N GLY A 48 3.07 15.96 14.36
CA GLY A 48 3.95 14.87 13.93
C GLY A 48 3.27 13.51 13.92
N ALA A 49 1.94 13.44 14.04
CA ALA A 49 1.18 12.20 13.93
C ALA A 49 1.41 11.48 12.59
N PRO A 50 1.33 10.14 12.59
CA PRO A 50 1.45 9.37 11.36
C PRO A 50 0.36 9.72 10.34
N ILE A 51 0.68 9.62 9.07
CA ILE A 51 -0.32 9.80 8.00
C ILE A 51 -1.15 8.52 7.80
N LEU A 52 -2.43 8.67 7.50
CA LEU A 52 -3.29 7.55 7.12
C LEU A 52 -3.16 7.30 5.61
N ILE A 53 -2.55 6.16 5.24
CA ILE A 53 -2.37 5.74 3.85
C ILE A 53 -3.70 5.25 3.30
N GLN A 54 -4.11 5.82 2.16
CA GLN A 54 -5.36 5.42 1.51
C GLN A 54 -5.18 4.15 0.66
N LEU A 55 -6.10 3.20 0.83
CA LEU A 55 -6.16 2.00 0.04
C LEU A 55 -7.23 2.16 -1.06
N VAL A 56 -6.86 1.76 -2.26
CA VAL A 56 -7.77 1.72 -3.41
C VAL A 56 -7.73 0.34 -4.03
N SER A 57 -8.88 -0.16 -4.46
CA SER A 57 -9.03 -1.46 -5.09
C SER A 57 -9.78 -1.36 -6.42
N PRO A 58 -9.68 -2.34 -7.32
CA PRO A 58 -10.37 -2.31 -8.60
C PRO A 58 -11.90 -2.20 -8.51
N VAL A 59 -12.49 -2.62 -7.38
CA VAL A 59 -13.94 -2.50 -7.14
C VAL A 59 -14.36 -1.10 -6.71
N SER A 60 -13.40 -0.22 -6.41
CA SER A 60 -13.66 1.15 -5.94
C SER A 60 -13.71 2.18 -7.06
N LYS A 61 -13.91 1.78 -8.32
CA LYS A 61 -13.73 2.63 -9.51
C LYS A 61 -14.41 4.00 -9.40
N GLU A 62 -15.68 4.03 -9.04
CA GLU A 62 -16.44 5.28 -8.91
C GLU A 62 -16.00 6.15 -7.73
N ARG A 63 -15.29 5.55 -6.76
CA ARG A 63 -14.83 6.19 -5.53
C ARG A 63 -13.38 6.70 -5.62
N ILE A 64 -12.66 6.37 -6.70
CA ILE A 64 -11.24 6.75 -6.86
C ILE A 64 -11.03 8.24 -6.65
N PRO A 65 -11.78 9.17 -7.27
CA PRO A 65 -11.57 10.60 -7.05
C PRO A 65 -11.70 11.03 -5.58
N MET A 66 -12.65 10.44 -4.86
CA MET A 66 -12.87 10.72 -3.44
C MET A 66 -11.72 10.16 -2.58
N LEU A 67 -11.29 8.93 -2.85
CA LEU A 67 -10.23 8.26 -2.09
C LEU A 67 -8.85 8.89 -2.29
N THR A 68 -8.62 9.52 -3.45
CA THR A 68 -7.32 10.11 -3.80
C THR A 68 -7.20 11.59 -3.48
N LYS A 69 -8.33 12.30 -3.32
CA LYS A 69 -8.40 13.77 -3.19
C LYS A 69 -7.46 14.34 -2.12
N ASP A 70 -7.52 13.79 -0.93
CA ASP A 70 -6.78 14.28 0.24
C ASP A 70 -5.71 13.28 0.72
N ALA A 71 -5.28 12.39 -0.17
CA ALA A 71 -4.30 11.36 0.15
C ALA A 71 -2.92 11.98 0.42
N LYS A 72 -2.22 11.40 1.40
CA LYS A 72 -0.86 11.77 1.78
C LYS A 72 0.07 10.57 1.67
N GLY A 73 1.35 10.83 1.49
CA GLY A 73 2.39 9.82 1.37
C GLY A 73 2.30 9.08 0.03
N PHE A 74 1.44 8.09 -0.08
CA PHE A 74 1.16 7.34 -1.31
C PHE A 74 -0.24 6.70 -1.30
N ILE A 75 -0.72 6.30 -2.48
CA ILE A 75 -1.90 5.45 -2.61
C ILE A 75 -1.45 3.98 -2.64
N TYR A 76 -2.02 3.17 -1.76
CA TYR A 76 -1.83 1.72 -1.78
C TYR A 76 -2.87 1.09 -2.72
N CYS A 77 -2.46 0.73 -3.93
CA CYS A 77 -3.28 0.02 -4.89
C CYS A 77 -3.26 -1.48 -4.60
N VAL A 78 -4.41 -2.02 -4.21
CA VAL A 78 -4.58 -3.46 -3.99
C VAL A 78 -4.79 -4.13 -5.33
N SER A 79 -3.90 -5.04 -5.72
CA SER A 79 -4.14 -5.92 -6.86
C SER A 79 -4.92 -7.14 -6.41
N GLN A 80 -6.03 -7.46 -7.06
CA GLN A 80 -6.74 -8.74 -6.83
C GLN A 80 -6.00 -9.92 -7.47
N MET A 81 -4.68 -9.96 -7.40
CA MET A 81 -3.89 -11.08 -7.96
C MET A 81 -4.10 -12.41 -7.23
N GLY A 82 -4.88 -12.44 -6.15
CA GLY A 82 -5.22 -13.66 -5.40
C GLY A 82 -6.37 -14.49 -5.96
N VAL A 83 -7.09 -14.04 -6.99
CA VAL A 83 -8.19 -14.79 -7.60
C VAL A 83 -7.80 -15.18 -9.02
N THR A 84 -7.52 -16.44 -9.23
CA THR A 84 -7.40 -17.26 -10.44
C THR A 84 -7.87 -16.62 -11.76
N GLY A 85 -7.12 -15.67 -12.30
CA GLY A 85 -7.43 -15.04 -13.58
C GLY A 85 -6.15 -14.63 -14.32
N LYS A 86 -5.34 -15.62 -14.72
CA LYS A 86 -4.21 -15.39 -15.65
C LYS A 86 -4.75 -15.27 -17.06
N GLY A 87 -5.22 -14.09 -17.46
CA GLY A 87 -5.67 -13.84 -18.83
C GLY A 87 -5.45 -12.38 -19.25
N ALA A 88 -5.30 -12.14 -20.55
CA ALA A 88 -5.10 -10.81 -21.14
C ALA A 88 -6.15 -9.76 -20.69
N ASN A 89 -7.38 -10.17 -20.48
CA ASN A 89 -8.46 -9.32 -19.95
C ASN A 89 -8.24 -8.88 -18.50
N PHE A 90 -7.54 -9.67 -17.67
CA PHE A 90 -7.22 -9.30 -16.31
C PHE A 90 -6.19 -8.18 -16.27
N HIS A 91 -5.11 -8.30 -17.02
CA HIS A 91 -4.08 -7.25 -17.12
C HIS A 91 -4.66 -5.95 -17.66
N LYS A 92 -5.57 -6.01 -18.64
CA LYS A 92 -6.24 -4.83 -19.17
C LYS A 92 -7.06 -4.10 -18.11
N LYS A 93 -7.87 -4.81 -17.32
CA LYS A 93 -8.68 -4.22 -16.24
C LYS A 93 -7.84 -3.60 -15.13
N ILE A 94 -6.75 -4.26 -14.73
CA ILE A 94 -5.81 -3.73 -13.74
C ILE A 94 -5.14 -2.46 -14.26
N ARG A 95 -4.70 -2.45 -15.52
CA ARG A 95 -4.10 -1.29 -16.16
C ARG A 95 -5.05 -0.10 -16.22
N GLU A 96 -6.28 -0.31 -16.66
CA GLU A 96 -7.32 0.73 -16.70
C GLU A 96 -7.58 1.32 -15.32
N TYR A 97 -7.68 0.49 -14.29
CA TYR A 97 -7.84 0.90 -12.90
C TYR A 97 -6.65 1.72 -12.40
N LEU A 98 -5.42 1.27 -12.61
CA LEU A 98 -4.22 1.99 -12.17
C LEU A 98 -4.04 3.33 -12.89
N LEU A 99 -4.37 3.40 -14.18
CA LEU A 99 -4.39 4.66 -14.94
C LEU A 99 -5.39 5.66 -14.36
N ASP A 100 -6.56 5.17 -13.93
CA ASP A 100 -7.58 6.03 -13.31
C ASP A 100 -7.11 6.53 -11.94
N VAL A 101 -6.50 5.66 -11.12
CA VAL A 101 -5.87 6.09 -9.86
C VAL A 101 -4.76 7.10 -10.12
N LYS A 102 -3.85 6.83 -11.06
CA LYS A 102 -2.73 7.72 -11.38
C LYS A 102 -3.19 9.10 -11.84
N LYS A 103 -4.24 9.17 -12.65
CA LYS A 103 -4.84 10.42 -13.13
C LYS A 103 -5.42 11.28 -11.99
N ASN A 104 -5.98 10.63 -10.96
CA ASN A 104 -6.65 11.32 -9.85
C ASN A 104 -5.76 11.56 -8.63
N SER A 105 -4.56 10.96 -8.59
CA SER A 105 -3.65 11.05 -7.44
C SER A 105 -2.61 12.14 -7.61
N SER A 106 -2.41 12.95 -6.57
CA SER A 106 -1.29 13.90 -6.44
C SER A 106 -0.07 13.31 -5.73
N VAL A 107 -0.19 12.08 -5.21
CA VAL A 107 0.88 11.36 -4.50
C VAL A 107 1.25 10.08 -5.25
N PRO A 108 2.42 9.48 -4.98
CA PRO A 108 2.85 8.25 -5.63
C PRO A 108 1.81 7.12 -5.56
N VAL A 109 1.73 6.33 -6.62
CA VAL A 109 0.85 5.16 -6.73
C VAL A 109 1.68 3.91 -6.54
N MET A 110 1.49 3.23 -5.43
CA MET A 110 2.21 2.02 -5.06
C MET A 110 1.31 0.79 -5.22
N MET A 111 1.79 -0.22 -5.92
CA MET A 111 1.04 -1.46 -6.10
C MET A 111 1.50 -2.51 -5.09
N GLY A 112 0.56 -3.12 -4.38
CA GLY A 112 0.80 -4.21 -3.45
C GLY A 112 -0.14 -5.39 -3.65
N PHE A 113 0.12 -6.50 -2.95
CA PHE A 113 -0.60 -7.75 -2.96
C PHE A 113 -0.11 -8.79 -3.98
N GLY A 114 0.45 -9.88 -3.46
CA GLY A 114 0.85 -11.04 -4.25
C GLY A 114 2.12 -10.87 -5.09
N ILE A 115 2.76 -9.72 -5.04
CA ILE A 115 4.00 -9.43 -5.77
C ILE A 115 5.16 -10.21 -5.15
N ARG A 116 5.95 -10.86 -5.99
CA ARG A 116 7.11 -11.67 -5.60
C ARG A 116 8.37 -11.25 -6.35
N THR A 117 8.24 -10.94 -7.63
CA THR A 117 9.34 -10.58 -8.52
C THR A 117 8.97 -9.34 -9.33
N ALA A 118 9.96 -8.69 -9.93
CA ALA A 118 9.74 -7.56 -10.82
C ALA A 118 8.83 -7.91 -12.01
N LYS A 119 8.89 -9.17 -12.50
CA LYS A 119 8.03 -9.64 -13.60
C LYS A 119 6.54 -9.56 -13.29
N ASP A 120 6.16 -9.60 -12.02
CA ASP A 120 4.75 -9.49 -11.61
C ASP A 120 4.19 -8.09 -11.85
N VAL A 121 5.07 -7.08 -11.92
CA VAL A 121 4.71 -5.66 -12.07
C VAL A 121 5.28 -5.02 -13.34
N GLU A 122 6.20 -5.68 -14.04
CA GLU A 122 6.82 -5.19 -15.28
C GLU A 122 5.80 -4.61 -16.29
N PRO A 123 4.65 -5.25 -16.56
CA PRO A 123 3.66 -4.72 -17.49
C PRO A 123 2.99 -3.42 -17.03
N LEU A 124 3.27 -2.96 -15.82
CA LEU A 124 2.62 -1.81 -15.15
C LEU A 124 3.62 -0.73 -14.73
N CYS A 125 4.92 -0.93 -14.98
CA CYS A 125 5.99 -0.03 -14.58
C CYS A 125 5.88 1.39 -15.15
N ASP A 126 5.17 1.55 -16.26
CA ASP A 126 4.89 2.84 -16.86
C ASP A 126 3.75 3.63 -16.15
N ILE A 127 3.06 3.00 -15.19
CA ILE A 127 1.93 3.59 -14.49
C ILE A 127 2.21 3.77 -13.00
N ILE A 128 2.76 2.73 -12.35
CA ILE A 128 3.02 2.73 -10.91
C ILE A 128 4.35 3.38 -10.57
N ASP A 129 4.43 4.00 -9.40
CA ASP A 129 5.68 4.60 -8.89
C ASP A 129 6.50 3.60 -8.06
N GLY A 130 5.92 2.46 -7.70
CA GLY A 130 6.63 1.41 -6.98
C GLY A 130 5.76 0.20 -6.64
N ALA A 131 6.42 -0.81 -6.06
CA ALA A 131 5.81 -2.06 -5.66
C ALA A 131 6.03 -2.35 -4.18
N ILE A 132 5.01 -2.93 -3.53
CA ILE A 132 5.06 -3.33 -2.12
C ILE A 132 5.08 -4.85 -2.04
N VAL A 133 6.16 -5.40 -1.50
CA VAL A 133 6.36 -6.85 -1.33
C VAL A 133 6.32 -7.19 0.16
N GLY A 134 5.33 -7.96 0.56
CA GLY A 134 5.14 -8.37 1.96
C GLY A 134 5.51 -9.84 2.20
N SER A 135 4.54 -10.74 2.07
CA SER A 135 4.67 -12.16 2.44
C SER A 135 5.84 -12.88 1.76
N HIS A 136 6.14 -12.54 0.50
CA HIS A 136 7.29 -13.12 -0.20
C HIS A 136 8.61 -12.69 0.44
N PHE A 137 8.72 -11.43 0.85
CA PHE A 137 9.91 -10.90 1.53
C PHE A 137 10.14 -11.60 2.88
N ILE A 138 9.08 -11.78 3.67
CA ILE A 138 9.16 -12.52 4.95
C ILE A 138 9.61 -13.97 4.72
N LYS A 139 9.08 -14.62 3.67
CA LYS A 139 9.46 -15.97 3.30
C LYS A 139 10.94 -16.03 2.90
N LEU A 140 11.40 -15.12 2.05
CA LEU A 140 12.81 -14.99 1.65
C LEU A 140 13.73 -14.88 2.88
N MET A 141 13.40 -14.01 3.82
CA MET A 141 14.19 -13.84 5.04
C MET A 141 14.28 -15.15 5.85
N LYS A 142 13.17 -15.85 6.04
CA LYS A 142 13.13 -17.12 6.77
C LYS A 142 13.96 -18.22 6.09
N GLU A 143 13.82 -18.36 4.77
CA GLU A 143 14.53 -19.38 3.99
C GLU A 143 16.04 -19.15 3.94
N ASN A 144 16.49 -17.93 4.15
CA ASN A 144 17.91 -17.56 4.20
C ASN A 144 18.41 -17.25 5.62
N ASN A 145 17.75 -17.76 6.66
CA ASN A 145 18.12 -17.56 8.07
C ASN A 145 18.37 -16.09 8.43
N TYR A 146 17.56 -15.19 7.85
CA TYR A 146 17.65 -13.73 8.03
C TYR A 146 19.00 -13.14 7.58
N ASP A 147 19.67 -13.77 6.62
CA ASP A 147 20.90 -13.23 6.04
C ASP A 147 20.63 -11.91 5.31
N THR A 148 21.32 -10.85 5.73
CA THR A 148 21.20 -9.51 5.15
C THR A 148 21.66 -9.45 3.71
N LYS A 149 22.59 -10.33 3.28
CA LYS A 149 23.07 -10.42 1.90
C LYS A 149 21.93 -10.89 0.98
N ALA A 150 21.19 -11.93 1.36
CA ALA A 150 20.05 -12.41 0.58
C ALA A 150 18.99 -11.33 0.38
N VAL A 151 18.71 -10.53 1.44
CA VAL A 151 17.80 -9.39 1.37
C VAL A 151 18.32 -8.32 0.39
N LYS A 152 19.58 -7.96 0.49
CA LYS A 152 20.23 -6.98 -0.38
C LYS A 152 20.17 -7.41 -1.84
N ASP A 153 20.57 -8.67 -2.12
CA ASP A 153 20.60 -9.22 -3.47
C ASP A 153 19.21 -9.24 -4.11
N TYR A 154 18.19 -9.62 -3.33
CA TYR A 154 16.80 -9.58 -3.79
C TYR A 154 16.36 -8.15 -4.16
N ILE A 155 16.59 -7.17 -3.28
CA ILE A 155 16.18 -5.77 -3.53
C ILE A 155 16.92 -5.20 -4.73
N GLN A 156 18.23 -5.45 -4.86
CA GLN A 156 19.01 -4.97 -5.98
C GLN A 156 18.55 -5.58 -7.31
N THR A 157 18.26 -6.88 -7.32
CA THR A 157 17.74 -7.57 -8.51
C THR A 157 16.38 -7.02 -8.89
N PHE A 158 15.47 -6.88 -7.92
CA PHE A 158 14.13 -6.33 -8.14
C PHE A 158 14.20 -4.92 -8.76
N LYS A 159 15.00 -4.02 -8.15
CA LYS A 159 15.18 -2.66 -8.67
C LYS A 159 15.78 -2.63 -10.07
N LYS A 160 16.81 -3.43 -10.32
CA LYS A 160 17.46 -3.51 -11.64
C LYS A 160 16.49 -3.97 -12.73
N GLU A 161 15.65 -4.97 -12.43
CA GLU A 161 14.64 -5.48 -13.36
C GLU A 161 13.50 -4.49 -13.61
N MET A 162 13.20 -3.65 -12.63
CA MET A 162 12.19 -2.57 -12.73
C MET A 162 12.73 -1.30 -13.42
N ASN A 163 14.04 -1.19 -13.67
CA ASN A 163 14.71 0.02 -14.16
C ASN A 163 14.51 1.24 -13.23
N ILE A 164 14.48 1.02 -11.92
CA ILE A 164 14.34 2.05 -10.88
C ILE A 164 15.67 2.23 -10.13
#